data_88135b727a77acf7957583259a7e8960
#
_entry.id   88135b727a77acf7957583259a7e8960
#
_cell.length_a   1.000
_cell.length_b   1.000
_cell.length_c   1.000
_cell.angle_alpha   90.00
_cell.angle_beta   90.00
_cell.angle_gamma   90.00
#
_symmetry.space_group_name_H-M   'P 1'
#
loop_
_entity.id
_entity.type
_entity.pdbx_description
1 polymer ?
#
loop_
_entity_poly.entity_id
_entity_poly.type
_entity_poly.pdbx_seq_one_letter_code
_entity_poly.pdbx_strand_id
1 'polypeptide(L)'
;MRKYELMYIIRTDVEQEVVQSTVEKFQAIITNGGGEISKHDLMGKRRLAYEINKFRDGHYVLVHFNAEPAVVAELDRVMKISDEVIRHLIVKDVA
;
A
#
# COMPACT_ATOMS: atom_id res chain seq x y z
N MET A 1 17.56 2.15 -9.94
CA MET A 1 16.32 1.85 -9.19
C MET A 1 15.80 0.48 -9.58
N ARG A 2 15.05 -0.13 -8.69
CA ARG A 2 14.47 -1.45 -8.92
C ARG A 2 12.96 -1.36 -9.00
N LYS A 3 12.34 -2.30 -9.72
CA LYS A 3 10.88 -2.38 -9.86
C LYS A 3 10.29 -3.18 -8.72
N TYR A 4 9.23 -2.65 -8.13
CA TYR A 4 8.51 -3.31 -7.05
C TYR A 4 7.01 -3.25 -7.31
N GLU A 5 6.32 -4.21 -6.72
CA GLU A 5 4.87 -4.25 -6.69
C GLU A 5 4.44 -4.25 -5.23
N LEU A 6 3.55 -3.33 -4.89
CA LEU A 6 2.99 -3.20 -3.56
C LEU A 6 1.49 -3.46 -3.62
N MET A 7 1.01 -4.35 -2.76
CA MET A 7 -0.41 -4.49 -2.53
C MET A 7 -0.68 -4.28 -1.06
N TYR A 8 -1.67 -3.47 -0.73
CA TYR A 8 -2.06 -3.30 0.66
C TYR A 8 -3.57 -3.17 0.78
N ILE A 9 -4.05 -3.42 2.00
CA ILE A 9 -5.47 -3.45 2.32
C ILE A 9 -5.72 -2.44 3.43
N ILE A 10 -6.62 -1.49 3.17
CA ILE A 10 -7.03 -0.49 4.15
C ILE A 10 -8.37 -0.94 4.77
N ARG A 11 -8.49 -0.81 6.08
CA ARG A 11 -9.70 -1.17 6.80
C ARG A 11 -10.91 -0.36 6.29
N THR A 12 -12.07 -0.99 6.30
CA THR A 12 -13.30 -0.37 5.75
C THR A 12 -14.08 0.46 6.76
N ASP A 13 -13.72 0.41 8.03
CA ASP A 13 -14.42 1.13 9.08
C ASP A 13 -13.89 2.56 9.29
N VAL A 14 -13.14 3.07 8.32
CA VAL A 14 -12.64 4.45 8.31
C VAL A 14 -13.35 5.26 7.22
N GLU A 15 -13.38 6.56 7.40
CA GLU A 15 -14.01 7.45 6.43
C GLU A 15 -13.21 7.53 5.13
N GLN A 16 -13.87 7.88 4.04
CA GLN A 16 -13.25 7.99 2.72
C GLN A 16 -12.07 8.96 2.73
N GLU A 17 -12.15 10.02 3.51
CA GLU A 17 -11.06 10.98 3.63
C GLU A 17 -9.81 10.36 4.23
N VAL A 18 -9.98 9.43 5.16
CA VAL A 18 -8.86 8.70 5.78
C VAL A 18 -8.23 7.76 4.76
N VAL A 19 -9.05 7.10 3.94
CA VAL A 19 -8.55 6.23 2.87
C VAL A 19 -7.70 7.05 1.91
N GLN A 20 -8.18 8.20 1.48
CA GLN A 20 -7.48 9.06 0.54
C GLN A 20 -6.17 9.58 1.12
N SER A 21 -6.18 10.05 2.35
CA SER A 21 -4.96 10.56 2.99
C SER A 21 -3.92 9.48 3.23
N THR A 22 -4.37 8.26 3.52
CA THR A 22 -3.48 7.10 3.70
C THR A 22 -2.79 6.75 2.38
N VAL A 23 -3.54 6.70 1.29
CA VAL A 23 -3.01 6.45 -0.04
C VAL A 23 -1.97 7.51 -0.41
N GLU A 24 -2.28 8.78 -0.20
CA GLU A 24 -1.38 9.88 -0.50
C GLU A 24 -0.10 9.83 0.34
N LYS A 25 -0.22 9.44 1.60
CA LYS A 25 0.93 9.30 2.48
C LYS A 25 1.94 8.28 1.93
N PHE A 26 1.47 7.14 1.47
CA PHE A 26 2.35 6.10 0.94
C PHE A 26 2.93 6.50 -0.42
N GLN A 27 2.14 7.16 -1.27
CA GLN A 27 2.65 7.70 -2.52
C GLN A 27 3.77 8.71 -2.28
N ALA A 28 3.60 9.58 -1.29
CA ALA A 28 4.59 10.60 -0.94
C ALA A 28 5.92 9.99 -0.48
N ILE A 29 5.87 8.88 0.26
CA ILE A 29 7.10 8.19 0.68
C ILE A 29 7.91 7.76 -0.54
N ILE A 30 7.23 7.21 -1.55
CA ILE A 30 7.89 6.75 -2.77
C ILE A 30 8.46 7.93 -3.54
N THR A 31 7.66 8.96 -3.81
CA THR A 31 8.07 10.09 -4.65
C THR A 31 9.09 10.98 -3.95
N ASN A 32 8.96 11.22 -2.65
CA ASN A 32 9.91 12.02 -1.90
C ASN A 32 11.28 11.33 -1.77
N GLY A 33 11.30 10.02 -1.85
CA GLY A 33 12.54 9.24 -1.86
C GLY A 33 13.18 9.12 -3.25
N GLY A 34 12.66 9.82 -4.23
CA GLY A 34 13.18 9.78 -5.60
C GLY A 34 12.63 8.63 -6.45
N GLY A 35 11.63 7.92 -5.93
CA GLY A 35 10.99 6.84 -6.68
C GLY A 35 9.96 7.35 -7.67
N GLU A 36 9.54 6.46 -8.56
CA GLU A 36 8.55 6.74 -9.59
C GLU A 36 7.43 5.72 -9.52
N ILE A 37 6.18 6.19 -9.54
CA ILE A 37 5.01 5.32 -9.56
C ILE A 37 4.60 5.12 -11.01
N SER A 38 4.65 3.87 -11.48
CA SER A 38 4.27 3.54 -12.85
C SER A 38 2.81 3.15 -12.98
N LYS A 39 2.22 2.61 -11.91
CA LYS A 39 0.81 2.24 -11.89
C LYS A 39 0.26 2.36 -10.48
N HIS A 40 -0.91 2.96 -10.35
CA HIS A 40 -1.62 3.05 -9.08
C HIS A 40 -3.07 2.69 -9.32
N ASP A 41 -3.53 1.60 -8.69
CA ASP A 41 -4.87 1.08 -8.90
C ASP A 41 -5.59 0.92 -7.57
N LEU A 42 -6.63 1.72 -7.38
CA LEU A 42 -7.56 1.59 -6.27
C LEU A 42 -8.60 0.55 -6.66
N MET A 43 -8.37 -0.69 -6.26
CA MET A 43 -9.24 -1.80 -6.65
C MET A 43 -10.59 -1.78 -5.94
N GLY A 44 -10.74 -0.93 -4.93
CA GLY A 44 -11.97 -0.77 -4.20
C GLY A 44 -12.17 -1.78 -3.09
N LYS A 45 -13.37 -1.76 -2.52
CA LYS A 45 -13.74 -2.64 -1.43
C LYS A 45 -13.94 -4.07 -1.94
N ARG A 46 -13.22 -5.01 -1.33
CA ARG A 46 -13.32 -6.43 -1.70
C ARG A 46 -13.41 -7.29 -0.46
N ARG A 47 -14.07 -8.43 -0.59
CA ARG A 47 -14.17 -9.41 0.45
C ARG A 47 -12.85 -10.14 0.59
N LEU A 48 -12.36 -10.29 1.82
CA LEU A 48 -11.17 -11.06 2.11
C LEU A 48 -11.45 -12.56 1.96
N ALA A 49 -10.46 -13.32 1.52
CA ALA A 49 -10.57 -14.78 1.41
C ALA A 49 -10.81 -15.42 2.78
N TYR A 50 -10.26 -14.79 3.82
CA TYR A 50 -10.44 -15.20 5.20
C TYR A 50 -10.36 -13.95 6.07
N GLU A 51 -10.89 -14.05 7.29
CA GLU A 51 -10.91 -12.94 8.22
C GLU A 51 -9.49 -12.60 8.69
N ILE A 52 -9.14 -11.29 8.62
CA ILE A 52 -7.86 -10.77 9.10
C ILE A 52 -8.16 -9.72 10.17
N ASN A 53 -7.64 -9.91 11.40
CA ASN A 53 -7.88 -8.98 12.53
C ASN A 53 -9.35 -8.63 12.70
N LYS A 54 -10.23 -9.61 12.55
CA LYS A 54 -11.70 -9.47 12.63
C LYS A 54 -12.33 -8.68 11.48
N PHE A 55 -11.57 -8.33 10.45
CA PHE A 55 -12.11 -7.71 9.25
C PHE A 55 -12.42 -8.77 8.21
N ARG A 56 -13.57 -8.64 7.56
CA ARG A 56 -14.02 -9.55 6.49
C ARG A 56 -13.84 -8.98 5.12
N ASP A 57 -13.62 -7.68 5.02
CA ASP A 57 -13.41 -6.97 3.77
C ASP A 57 -12.36 -5.88 3.96
N GLY A 58 -11.93 -5.29 2.86
CA GLY A 58 -10.95 -4.22 2.88
C GLY A 58 -10.90 -3.49 1.56
N HIS A 59 -10.33 -2.29 1.59
CA HIS A 59 -10.04 -1.53 0.38
C HIS A 59 -8.67 -1.98 -0.14
N TYR A 60 -8.65 -2.57 -1.32
CA TYR A 60 -7.43 -3.07 -1.96
C TYR A 60 -6.79 -1.98 -2.81
N VAL A 61 -5.49 -1.82 -2.65
CA VAL A 61 -4.70 -0.87 -3.45
C VAL A 61 -3.49 -1.60 -4.02
N LEU A 62 -3.26 -1.44 -5.32
CA LEU A 62 -2.13 -2.02 -6.02
C LEU A 62 -1.27 -0.89 -6.59
N VAL A 63 0.04 -0.96 -6.33
CA VAL A 63 0.98 0.06 -6.81
C VAL A 63 2.18 -0.64 -7.45
N HIS A 64 2.51 -0.23 -8.67
CA HIS A 64 3.77 -0.60 -9.32
C HIS A 64 4.68 0.63 -9.29
N PHE A 65 5.89 0.46 -8.81
CA PHE A 65 6.80 1.60 -8.67
C PHE A 65 8.26 1.18 -8.81
N ASN A 66 9.10 2.17 -9.11
CA ASN A 66 10.54 2.03 -9.15
C ASN A 66 11.12 2.84 -7.99
N ALA A 67 12.03 2.27 -7.24
CA ALA A 67 12.65 2.95 -6.10
C ALA A 67 13.94 2.28 -5.68
N GLU A 68 14.72 2.98 -4.87
CA GLU A 68 15.88 2.41 -4.21
C GLU A 68 15.43 1.54 -3.03
N PRO A 69 16.20 0.52 -2.66
CA PRO A 69 15.84 -0.36 -1.53
C PRO A 69 15.58 0.37 -0.22
N ALA A 70 16.27 1.50 0.02
CA ALA A 70 16.05 2.30 1.24
C ALA A 70 14.64 2.87 1.31
N VAL A 71 14.06 3.23 0.17
CA VAL A 71 12.69 3.74 0.09
C VAL A 71 11.70 2.63 0.42
N VAL A 72 11.95 1.43 -0.08
CA VAL A 72 11.11 0.26 0.18
C VAL A 72 11.13 -0.08 1.68
N ALA A 73 12.30 -0.03 2.31
CA ALA A 73 12.43 -0.28 3.74
C ALA A 73 11.62 0.73 4.57
N GLU A 74 11.67 2.00 4.20
CA GLU A 74 10.91 3.05 4.88
C GLU A 74 9.41 2.86 4.68
N LEU A 75 8.99 2.53 3.47
CA LEU A 75 7.58 2.28 3.16
C LEU A 75 7.05 1.10 3.98
N ASP A 76 7.81 0.02 4.05
CA ASP A 76 7.43 -1.16 4.83
C ASP A 76 7.31 -0.81 6.31
N ARG A 77 8.25 -0.06 6.86
CA ARG A 77 8.24 0.36 8.25
C ARG A 77 7.00 1.19 8.58
N VAL A 78 6.68 2.17 7.74
CA VAL A 78 5.52 3.05 7.95
C VAL A 78 4.22 2.26 7.83
N MET A 79 4.13 1.33 6.89
CA MET A 79 2.94 0.50 6.74
C MET A 79 2.69 -0.40 7.95
N LYS A 80 3.76 -0.93 8.53
CA LYS A 80 3.64 -1.79 9.72
C LYS A 80 3.07 -1.05 10.93
N ILE A 81 3.34 0.24 11.05
CA ILE A 81 2.86 1.04 12.17
C ILE A 81 1.58 1.82 11.87
N SER A 82 1.04 1.71 10.67
CA SER A 82 -0.18 2.42 10.25
C SER A 82 -1.41 1.60 10.60
N ASP A 83 -2.23 2.12 11.51
CA ASP A 83 -3.43 1.43 11.98
C ASP A 83 -4.47 1.22 10.88
N GLU A 84 -4.47 2.08 9.86
CA GLU A 84 -5.40 1.99 8.72
C GLU A 84 -5.12 0.78 7.83
N VAL A 85 -3.90 0.24 7.87
CA VAL A 85 -3.48 -0.87 7.02
C VAL A 85 -3.67 -2.19 7.76
N ILE A 86 -4.52 -3.06 7.22
CA ILE A 86 -4.74 -4.40 7.77
C ILE A 86 -3.57 -5.31 7.39
N ARG A 87 -3.15 -5.22 6.14
CA ARG A 87 -2.10 -6.08 5.60
C ARG A 87 -1.42 -5.40 4.42
N HIS A 88 -0.15 -5.68 4.23
CA HIS A 88 0.58 -5.21 3.05
C HIS A 88 1.60 -6.26 2.60
N LEU A 89 1.93 -6.21 1.32
CA LEU A 89 2.93 -7.09 0.72
C LEU A 89 3.70 -6.28 -0.33
N ILE A 90 5.02 -6.27 -0.20
CA ILE A 90 5.89 -5.64 -1.18
C ILE A 90 6.74 -6.74 -1.79
N VAL A 91 6.68 -6.89 -3.11
CA VAL A 91 7.48 -7.87 -3.82
C VAL A 91 8.32 -7.19 -4.88
N LYS A 92 9.51 -7.73 -5.13
CA LYS A 92 10.36 -7.27 -6.19
C LYS A 92 9.84 -7.81 -7.51
N ASP A 93 9.63 -6.93 -8.48
CA ASP A 93 9.19 -7.34 -9.81
C ASP A 93 10.40 -7.86 -10.58
N VAL A 94 10.33 -9.12 -10.98
CA VAL A 94 11.40 -9.81 -11.70
C VAL A 94 11.05 -10.08 -13.16
N ALA A 95 10.03 -9.43 -13.66
CA ALA A 95 9.63 -9.64 -15.05
C ALA A 95 10.66 -9.08 -16.04
#